data_c98fd01df28d965db3d18a79ff06c18f
#
_entry.id   c98fd01df28d965db3d18a79ff06c18f
#
_cell.length_a   1.000
_cell.length_b   1.000
_cell.length_c   1.000
_cell.angle_alpha   90.00
_cell.angle_beta   90.00
_cell.angle_gamma   90.00
#
_symmetry.space_group_name_H-M   'P 1'
#
loop_
_entity.id
_entity.type
_entity.pdbx_description
1 polymer ?
#
loop_
_entity_poly.entity_id
_entity_poly.type
_entity_poly.pdbx_seq_one_letter_code
_entity_poly.pdbx_strand_id
1 'polypeptide(L)'
;MKRSLLFLFAITLSVSVLAQSPLKQQSEKFKHVSMKKTNPQAEYKTFMSEANPFVSNVKAPDIVIGGTRYDLQSNSSMMRRVHAFPDGTIAGTWTRGTAEPNFPERGTGINYYTAGAWGPNPSARIEPVRTGWPNYAPYGENGEIVCAHTGGTAGLIFSWRENKGTGDWNNFYLVGPVGHEDLLWPRMITTGDFNEIIHVIAVAPSTANGGSPYEGLDGALLYSRSFDGGQTWSPQNAVLDGMSSTYVYGVGGDEYAWAAPYGETIAFVWGGFLTDGVVMKSEDNGDTWERMLFYEAPLPRFNNEVPLSIHGGIDSYQAAVIDDQGRVHVAAGRMMHAADGTGGPTNYYPYSNGLLYWNETLPSMDSVIVTSNILDPSGMPSQYLLAEVVDNGVDSIVGVATYQASLTSMPQLAFDYEANILYAFYSGLTLGFDNTEFNYRHIWFRFSEDYGQTWSVPADLTGDIFHIFSECVFSSVASYISDKAHLIYQTDNSPGINQRFEGHGVVDNNIVYLPVNAVVGINEKPAASLNIEYVFPNPATDQASILVSVNQPSVVTLSLVNMLGQEVMTQHAVLNYSGTHNLRFNVEQIESGIYFVKIASGNKVSTSKIMVR
;
A
#
# COMPACT_ATOMS: atom_id res chain seq x y z
N MET A 1 35.21 -62.00 -9.37
CA MET A 1 34.69 -60.95 -8.45
C MET A 1 35.42 -59.66 -8.70
N LYS A 2 35.03 -58.88 -9.69
CA LYS A 2 35.42 -57.48 -9.96
C LYS A 2 34.66 -57.01 -11.20
N ARG A 3 33.36 -56.73 -11.05
CA ARG A 3 32.51 -56.06 -12.05
C ARG A 3 31.15 -55.78 -11.42
N SER A 4 31.06 -54.91 -10.41
CA SER A 4 29.77 -54.41 -9.87
C SER A 4 29.95 -53.19 -8.99
N LEU A 5 30.78 -52.22 -9.38
CA LEU A 5 30.97 -50.96 -8.60
C LEU A 5 31.11 -49.73 -9.49
N LEU A 6 30.59 -49.76 -10.73
CA LEU A 6 30.66 -48.62 -11.64
C LEU A 6 29.30 -48.10 -12.12
N PHE A 7 28.18 -48.52 -11.49
CA PHE A 7 26.83 -48.09 -11.91
C PHE A 7 26.09 -47.27 -10.86
N LEU A 8 26.71 -46.94 -9.71
CA LEU A 8 26.07 -46.18 -8.64
C LEU A 8 26.54 -44.70 -8.54
N PHE A 9 27.40 -44.22 -9.44
CA PHE A 9 27.90 -42.84 -9.42
C PHE A 9 27.34 -41.95 -10.53
N ALA A 10 26.50 -42.49 -11.43
CA ALA A 10 25.93 -41.73 -12.54
C ALA A 10 24.48 -41.24 -12.30
N ILE A 11 23.87 -41.58 -11.15
CA ILE A 11 22.47 -41.18 -10.87
C ILE A 11 22.41 -40.00 -9.89
N THR A 12 23.50 -39.62 -9.25
CA THR A 12 23.51 -38.50 -8.28
C THR A 12 23.88 -37.13 -8.87
N LEU A 13 24.18 -37.06 -10.18
CA LEU A 13 24.51 -35.78 -10.83
C LEU A 13 23.39 -35.21 -11.72
N SER A 14 22.24 -35.87 -11.80
CA SER A 14 21.11 -35.39 -12.62
C SER A 14 19.96 -34.79 -11.85
N VAL A 15 20.04 -34.67 -10.51
CA VAL A 15 18.96 -34.14 -9.68
C VAL A 15 19.22 -32.68 -9.22
N SER A 16 20.40 -32.12 -9.50
CA SER A 16 20.71 -30.73 -9.08
C SER A 16 20.44 -29.65 -10.15
N VAL A 17 19.79 -29.99 -11.27
CA VAL A 17 19.47 -29.01 -12.33
C VAL A 17 17.98 -28.66 -12.42
N LEU A 18 17.12 -29.24 -11.58
CA LEU A 18 15.67 -29.02 -11.66
C LEU A 18 15.04 -28.30 -10.47
N ALA A 19 15.81 -27.61 -9.65
CA ALA A 19 15.28 -26.81 -8.55
C ALA A 19 15.56 -25.30 -8.73
N GLN A 20 15.41 -24.78 -9.92
CA GLN A 20 15.03 -23.38 -10.06
C GLN A 20 13.50 -23.33 -9.97
N SER A 21 12.99 -22.64 -8.93
CA SER A 21 11.55 -22.51 -8.75
C SER A 21 10.91 -21.99 -10.05
N PRO A 22 9.72 -22.44 -10.44
CA PRO A 22 8.99 -21.92 -11.60
C PRO A 22 8.90 -20.38 -11.61
N LEU A 23 8.89 -19.76 -10.45
CA LEU A 23 8.95 -18.31 -10.23
C LEU A 23 10.22 -17.66 -10.80
N LYS A 24 11.40 -18.27 -10.60
CA LYS A 24 12.65 -17.71 -11.12
C LYS A 24 12.71 -17.78 -12.64
N GLN A 25 12.21 -18.86 -13.25
CA GLN A 25 12.16 -18.98 -14.71
C GLN A 25 11.11 -18.06 -15.34
N GLN A 26 9.99 -17.78 -14.67
CA GLN A 26 8.97 -16.86 -15.16
C GLN A 26 9.36 -15.41 -14.92
N SER A 27 9.94 -15.05 -13.77
CA SER A 27 10.48 -13.71 -13.54
C SER A 27 11.55 -13.32 -14.57
N GLU A 28 12.39 -14.27 -14.98
CA GLU A 28 13.35 -14.07 -16.07
C GLU A 28 12.68 -13.83 -17.44
N LYS A 29 11.55 -14.49 -17.72
CA LYS A 29 10.76 -14.25 -18.93
C LYS A 29 10.10 -12.86 -18.93
N PHE A 30 9.72 -12.34 -17.79
CA PHE A 30 9.05 -11.06 -17.67
C PHE A 30 10.01 -9.88 -17.45
N LYS A 31 11.27 -10.12 -17.04
CA LYS A 31 12.30 -9.09 -16.94
C LYS A 31 12.54 -8.33 -18.25
N HIS A 32 12.25 -8.93 -19.39
CA HIS A 32 12.53 -8.37 -20.71
C HIS A 32 11.27 -8.00 -21.49
N VAL A 33 10.10 -8.09 -20.90
CA VAL A 33 8.88 -7.60 -21.53
C VAL A 33 8.81 -6.10 -21.25
N SER A 34 9.37 -5.30 -22.16
CA SER A 34 9.06 -3.87 -22.20
C SER A 34 7.54 -3.72 -22.24
N MET A 35 6.99 -2.87 -21.37
CA MET A 35 5.58 -2.48 -21.46
C MET A 35 5.30 -2.09 -22.91
N LYS A 36 4.29 -2.70 -23.54
CA LYS A 36 3.92 -2.34 -24.90
C LYS A 36 3.69 -0.84 -24.93
N LYS A 37 4.34 -0.17 -25.87
CA LYS A 37 3.98 1.22 -26.19
C LYS A 37 2.53 1.21 -26.69
N THR A 38 1.61 1.41 -25.80
CA THR A 38 0.22 1.67 -26.12
C THR A 38 0.14 3.06 -26.71
N ASN A 39 -0.74 3.26 -27.68
CA ASN A 39 -0.95 4.62 -28.22
C ASN A 39 -1.64 5.45 -27.12
N PRO A 40 -0.96 6.38 -26.44
CA PRO A 40 -1.50 7.02 -25.24
C PRO A 40 -2.82 7.75 -25.51
N GLN A 41 -3.01 8.25 -26.74
CA GLN A 41 -4.22 9.00 -27.09
C GLN A 41 -5.49 8.15 -27.25
N ALA A 42 -5.37 6.84 -27.48
CA ALA A 42 -6.51 5.97 -27.69
C ALA A 42 -7.07 5.36 -26.39
N GLU A 43 -6.19 5.09 -25.41
CA GLU A 43 -6.56 4.41 -24.17
C GLU A 43 -6.93 5.37 -23.04
N TYR A 44 -6.29 6.54 -22.96
CA TYR A 44 -6.62 7.56 -21.96
C TYR A 44 -8.02 8.16 -22.10
N LYS A 45 -8.65 8.07 -23.26
CA LYS A 45 -10.05 8.53 -23.43
C LYS A 45 -11.06 7.78 -22.57
N THR A 46 -10.69 6.59 -22.09
CA THR A 46 -11.59 5.74 -21.29
C THR A 46 -11.46 6.01 -19.78
N PHE A 47 -10.33 6.56 -19.34
CA PHE A 47 -10.02 6.81 -17.92
C PHE A 47 -10.01 8.29 -17.52
N MET A 48 -10.06 9.19 -18.48
CA MET A 48 -10.10 10.62 -18.20
C MET A 48 -11.54 11.07 -18.04
N SER A 49 -12.00 11.19 -16.80
CA SER A 49 -13.04 12.16 -16.56
C SER A 49 -12.47 13.54 -16.94
N GLU A 50 -13.29 14.43 -17.49
CA GLU A 50 -12.89 15.83 -17.69
C GLU A 50 -12.72 16.59 -16.36
N ALA A 51 -12.65 15.85 -15.24
CA ALA A 51 -12.43 16.36 -13.92
C ALA A 51 -11.09 17.08 -13.85
N ASN A 52 -11.11 18.25 -13.25
CA ASN A 52 -9.96 19.13 -13.12
C ASN A 52 -8.74 18.40 -12.58
N PRO A 53 -7.56 18.60 -13.18
CA PRO A 53 -6.35 18.06 -12.62
C PRO A 53 -6.13 18.63 -11.23
N PHE A 54 -5.86 17.75 -10.28
CA PHE A 54 -5.40 18.16 -8.97
C PHE A 54 -4.09 18.94 -9.13
N VAL A 55 -4.10 20.21 -8.81
CA VAL A 55 -2.90 21.05 -8.83
C VAL A 55 -2.33 21.08 -7.43
N SER A 56 -1.44 20.16 -7.14
CA SER A 56 -0.56 20.29 -5.99
C SER A 56 0.53 21.32 -6.26
N ASN A 57 0.19 22.60 -6.26
CA ASN A 57 1.17 23.67 -6.44
C ASN A 57 1.94 24.03 -5.16
N VAL A 58 1.64 23.38 -4.04
CA VAL A 58 2.43 23.52 -2.80
C VAL A 58 2.46 22.14 -2.15
N LYS A 59 3.44 21.32 -2.50
CA LYS A 59 3.82 20.21 -1.63
C LYS A 59 4.27 20.82 -0.31
N ALA A 60 3.49 20.61 0.75
CA ALA A 60 4.03 20.79 2.08
C ALA A 60 5.20 19.82 2.21
N PRO A 61 6.37 20.24 2.69
CA PRO A 61 7.49 19.32 2.85
C PRO A 61 7.07 18.20 3.80
N ASP A 62 7.45 16.99 3.47
CA ASP A 62 7.28 15.83 4.33
C ASP A 62 7.95 16.08 5.67
N ILE A 63 7.31 15.66 6.75
CA ILE A 63 7.81 15.88 8.10
C ILE A 63 8.11 14.53 8.73
N VAL A 64 9.38 14.29 9.08
CA VAL A 64 9.75 13.11 9.87
C VAL A 64 9.17 13.26 11.26
N ILE A 65 8.31 12.32 11.66
CA ILE A 65 7.63 12.30 12.96
C ILE A 65 8.16 11.23 13.89
N GLY A 66 8.96 10.31 13.37
CA GLY A 66 9.53 9.21 14.12
C GLY A 66 10.46 8.36 13.28
N GLY A 67 10.92 7.26 13.87
CA GLY A 67 11.78 6.31 13.19
C GLY A 67 11.66 4.90 13.77
N THR A 68 12.10 3.93 12.96
CA THR A 68 12.18 2.52 13.33
C THR A 68 13.28 1.84 12.53
N ARG A 69 13.84 0.75 13.07
CA ARG A 69 14.69 -0.20 12.33
C ARG A 69 13.94 -1.52 12.06
N TYR A 70 12.73 -1.63 12.62
CA TYR A 70 11.80 -2.71 12.37
C TYR A 70 10.92 -2.32 11.19
N ASP A 71 11.31 -2.73 9.99
CA ASP A 71 10.74 -2.24 8.73
C ASP A 71 9.39 -2.87 8.33
N LEU A 72 9.00 -3.97 8.95
CA LEU A 72 7.72 -4.63 8.68
C LEU A 72 6.57 -3.97 9.47
N GLN A 73 5.88 -3.03 8.86
CA GLN A 73 4.75 -2.36 9.51
C GLN A 73 3.45 -3.16 9.44
N SER A 74 3.27 -4.00 8.42
CA SER A 74 2.16 -4.92 8.26
C SER A 74 2.58 -6.08 7.37
N ASN A 75 1.97 -7.27 7.55
CA ASN A 75 2.17 -8.38 6.61
C ASN A 75 1.41 -8.19 5.30
N SER A 76 0.28 -7.49 5.36
CA SER A 76 -0.63 -7.22 4.23
C SER A 76 -1.34 -5.89 4.46
N SER A 77 -2.67 -5.86 4.50
CA SER A 77 -3.46 -4.63 4.69
C SER A 77 -2.99 -3.80 5.87
N MET A 78 -2.89 -2.48 5.66
CA MET A 78 -2.50 -1.56 6.73
C MET A 78 -3.64 -1.36 7.73
N MET A 79 -3.25 -1.20 8.98
CA MET A 79 -4.14 -0.80 10.05
C MET A 79 -4.23 0.74 10.15
N ARG A 80 -5.15 1.23 10.99
CA ARG A 80 -5.25 2.65 11.29
C ARG A 80 -4.08 3.09 12.14
N ARG A 81 -3.26 3.94 11.56
CA ARG A 81 -2.01 4.44 12.15
C ARG A 81 -2.02 5.94 12.36
N VAL A 82 -2.95 6.66 11.75
CA VAL A 82 -3.08 8.11 11.88
C VAL A 82 -4.54 8.48 12.10
N HIS A 83 -4.77 9.44 12.97
CA HIS A 83 -6.08 10.04 13.20
C HIS A 83 -5.95 11.56 13.31
N ALA A 84 -6.79 12.26 12.57
CA ALA A 84 -6.92 13.72 12.66
C ALA A 84 -8.20 14.06 13.43
N PHE A 85 -8.08 14.93 14.42
CA PHE A 85 -9.18 15.38 15.26
C PHE A 85 -9.72 16.72 14.75
N PRO A 86 -11.02 16.99 14.96
CA PRO A 86 -11.62 18.28 14.57
C PRO A 86 -10.97 19.51 15.23
N ASP A 87 -10.30 19.34 16.37
CA ASP A 87 -9.57 20.42 17.05
C ASP A 87 -8.18 20.72 16.40
N GLY A 88 -7.83 20.05 15.30
CA GLY A 88 -6.58 20.19 14.59
C GLY A 88 -5.41 19.38 15.17
N THR A 89 -5.63 18.61 16.23
CA THR A 89 -4.65 17.62 16.71
C THR A 89 -4.56 16.45 15.74
N ILE A 90 -3.37 15.94 15.49
CA ILE A 90 -3.15 14.70 14.71
C ILE A 90 -2.31 13.76 15.55
N ALA A 91 -2.70 12.49 15.63
CA ALA A 91 -1.92 11.43 16.24
C ALA A 91 -1.41 10.46 15.16
N GLY A 92 -0.12 10.11 15.20
CA GLY A 92 0.50 9.12 14.31
C GLY A 92 1.18 8.01 15.12
N THR A 93 0.95 6.75 14.73
CA THR A 93 1.50 5.56 15.41
C THR A 93 2.19 4.63 14.43
N TRP A 94 3.16 3.86 14.93
CA TRP A 94 3.86 2.85 14.12
C TRP A 94 4.44 1.74 14.99
N THR A 95 4.82 0.63 14.36
CA THR A 95 5.62 -0.40 15.04
C THR A 95 7.05 0.12 15.16
N ARG A 96 7.44 0.50 16.39
CA ARG A 96 8.76 1.00 16.71
C ARG A 96 9.64 -0.12 17.24
N GLY A 97 10.82 -0.27 16.65
CA GLY A 97 11.90 -1.14 17.15
C GLY A 97 13.23 -0.59 16.65
N THR A 98 14.19 -0.39 17.54
CA THR A 98 15.48 0.25 17.20
C THR A 98 16.69 -0.59 17.65
N ALA A 99 16.50 -1.51 18.61
CA ALA A 99 17.58 -2.30 19.19
C ALA A 99 17.65 -3.71 18.55
N GLU A 100 18.78 -4.02 17.94
CA GLU A 100 19.10 -5.35 17.46
C GLU A 100 19.89 -6.16 18.50
N PRO A 101 19.84 -7.50 18.44
CA PRO A 101 18.97 -8.32 17.60
C PRO A 101 17.57 -8.46 18.20
N ASN A 102 16.61 -8.85 17.35
CA ASN A 102 15.24 -9.24 17.73
C ASN A 102 14.34 -8.14 18.31
N PHE A 103 14.80 -6.90 18.40
CA PHE A 103 14.00 -5.74 18.85
C PHE A 103 13.26 -6.00 20.18
N PRO A 104 13.98 -6.23 21.28
CA PRO A 104 13.36 -6.57 22.57
C PRO A 104 12.49 -5.42 23.13
N GLU A 105 12.77 -4.19 22.71
CA GLU A 105 12.02 -2.99 23.09
C GLU A 105 10.90 -2.64 22.09
N ARG A 106 10.62 -3.51 21.08
CA ARG A 106 9.57 -3.27 20.09
C ARG A 106 8.22 -2.99 20.75
N GLY A 107 7.50 -2.04 20.20
CA GLY A 107 6.15 -1.67 20.61
C GLY A 107 5.62 -0.49 19.82
N THR A 108 4.66 0.23 20.35
CA THR A 108 4.05 1.38 19.69
C THR A 108 4.90 2.63 19.87
N GLY A 109 5.39 3.18 18.76
CA GLY A 109 5.82 4.57 18.67
C GLY A 109 4.59 5.45 18.42
N ILE A 110 4.49 6.59 19.09
CA ILE A 110 3.38 7.54 18.90
C ILE A 110 3.92 8.97 18.95
N ASN A 111 3.39 9.82 18.07
CA ASN A 111 3.70 11.25 18.07
C ASN A 111 2.44 12.06 17.75
N TYR A 112 2.44 13.33 18.11
CA TYR A 112 1.30 14.22 17.99
C TYR A 112 1.68 15.52 17.30
N TYR A 113 0.82 15.98 16.42
CA TYR A 113 0.80 17.34 15.93
C TYR A 113 -0.15 18.17 16.79
N THR A 114 0.40 19.16 17.47
CA THR A 114 -0.36 20.09 18.33
C THR A 114 0.23 21.49 18.22
N ALA A 115 -0.59 22.53 18.30
CA ALA A 115 -0.14 23.91 18.25
C ALA A 115 0.78 24.26 17.04
N GLY A 116 0.55 23.61 15.91
CA GLY A 116 1.27 23.89 14.66
C GLY A 116 2.57 23.11 14.45
N ALA A 117 2.91 22.17 15.34
CA ALA A 117 4.13 21.37 15.21
C ALA A 117 3.97 19.93 15.70
N TRP A 118 4.76 19.02 15.14
CA TRP A 118 4.94 17.67 15.66
C TRP A 118 5.85 17.68 16.89
N GLY A 119 5.55 16.81 17.84
CA GLY A 119 6.41 16.57 19.00
C GLY A 119 7.75 15.92 18.62
N PRO A 120 8.66 15.76 19.60
CA PRO A 120 9.94 15.08 19.38
C PRO A 120 9.73 13.59 19.06
N ASN A 121 10.68 12.98 18.35
CA ASN A 121 10.67 11.53 18.10
C ASN A 121 10.59 10.75 19.43
N PRO A 122 9.61 9.85 19.60
CA PRO A 122 9.45 9.09 20.84
C PRO A 122 10.66 8.19 21.11
N SER A 123 11.14 8.20 22.34
CA SER A 123 12.31 7.42 22.78
C SER A 123 11.96 6.00 23.24
N ALA A 124 10.68 5.72 23.52
CA ALA A 124 10.20 4.45 24.04
C ALA A 124 8.83 4.10 23.45
N ARG A 125 8.44 2.83 23.58
CA ARG A 125 7.07 2.38 23.34
C ARG A 125 6.14 2.83 24.46
N ILE A 126 4.83 2.86 24.19
CA ILE A 126 3.82 3.23 25.20
C ILE A 126 3.46 2.06 26.13
N GLU A 127 3.54 0.82 25.66
CA GLU A 127 3.14 -0.36 26.41
C GLU A 127 4.23 -0.80 27.42
N PRO A 128 3.83 -1.42 28.54
CA PRO A 128 4.79 -1.92 29.52
C PRO A 128 5.51 -3.20 29.05
N VAL A 129 4.97 -3.87 28.03
CA VAL A 129 5.49 -5.13 27.47
C VAL A 129 5.87 -4.96 26.00
N ARG A 130 6.61 -5.93 25.45
CA ARG A 130 6.91 -5.98 24.01
C ARG A 130 5.61 -6.26 23.24
N THR A 131 5.35 -5.43 22.21
CA THR A 131 4.14 -5.51 21.38
C THR A 131 4.46 -5.34 19.90
N GLY A 132 3.45 -5.43 19.07
CA GLY A 132 3.51 -5.12 17.67
C GLY A 132 2.14 -4.86 17.07
N TRP A 133 2.10 -4.32 15.86
CA TRP A 133 0.88 -4.05 15.09
C TRP A 133 -0.11 -3.13 15.84
N PRO A 134 0.30 -1.91 16.25
CA PRO A 134 -0.60 -0.98 16.90
C PRO A 134 -1.71 -0.50 15.97
N ASN A 135 -2.91 -0.37 16.53
CA ASN A 135 -4.05 0.31 15.92
C ASN A 135 -4.47 1.44 16.82
N TYR A 136 -4.68 2.61 16.26
CA TYR A 136 -5.06 3.81 16.99
C TYR A 136 -6.52 4.18 16.73
N ALA A 137 -7.24 4.59 17.76
CA ALA A 137 -8.57 5.18 17.65
C ALA A 137 -8.79 6.28 18.68
N PRO A 138 -9.68 7.26 18.43
CA PRO A 138 -10.22 8.13 19.48
C PRO A 138 -10.98 7.28 20.52
N TYR A 139 -11.02 7.72 21.76
CA TYR A 139 -11.70 6.99 22.82
C TYR A 139 -12.18 7.93 23.93
N GLY A 140 -13.46 7.85 24.29
CA GLY A 140 -14.07 8.82 25.18
C GLY A 140 -14.17 10.21 24.53
N GLU A 141 -14.56 11.20 25.29
CA GLU A 141 -14.78 12.57 24.81
C GLU A 141 -13.49 13.23 24.26
N ASN A 142 -12.35 13.03 24.94
CA ASN A 142 -11.07 13.67 24.59
C ASN A 142 -9.88 12.70 24.56
N GLY A 143 -10.14 11.43 24.77
CA GLY A 143 -9.11 10.42 24.96
C GLY A 143 -8.71 9.69 23.69
N GLU A 144 -7.93 8.65 23.92
CA GLU A 144 -7.37 7.82 22.88
C GLU A 144 -7.12 6.40 23.37
N ILE A 145 -7.11 5.45 22.43
CA ILE A 145 -6.82 4.05 22.69
C ILE A 145 -5.95 3.45 21.59
N VAL A 146 -5.00 2.62 21.98
CA VAL A 146 -4.16 1.83 21.08
C VAL A 146 -4.34 0.36 21.43
N CYS A 147 -4.61 -0.48 20.41
CA CYS A 147 -4.63 -1.93 20.53
C CYS A 147 -3.43 -2.53 19.82
N ALA A 148 -2.70 -3.43 20.47
CA ALA A 148 -1.56 -4.14 19.90
C ALA A 148 -1.50 -5.59 20.41
N HIS A 149 -0.86 -6.50 19.67
CA HIS A 149 -0.66 -7.88 20.13
C HIS A 149 0.61 -8.00 20.98
N THR A 150 0.57 -8.89 21.97
CA THR A 150 1.74 -9.19 22.81
C THR A 150 2.61 -10.30 22.22
N GLY A 151 2.07 -11.14 21.33
CA GLY A 151 2.73 -12.33 20.78
C GLY A 151 2.91 -13.44 21.82
N GLY A 152 1.90 -13.63 22.66
CA GLY A 152 1.86 -14.65 23.69
C GLY A 152 0.49 -14.76 24.37
N THR A 153 0.35 -15.63 25.34
CA THR A 153 -0.91 -15.97 26.03
C THR A 153 -1.60 -14.81 26.77
N ALA A 154 -0.98 -13.64 26.83
CA ALA A 154 -1.64 -12.42 27.28
C ALA A 154 -2.59 -11.82 26.23
N GLY A 155 -2.53 -12.30 24.97
CA GLY A 155 -3.40 -11.88 23.88
C GLY A 155 -3.13 -10.45 23.42
N LEU A 156 -4.17 -9.65 23.33
CA LEU A 156 -4.10 -8.24 22.96
C LEU A 156 -3.96 -7.35 24.20
N ILE A 157 -3.17 -6.29 24.07
CA ILE A 157 -3.10 -5.19 25.05
C ILE A 157 -3.78 -3.95 24.48
N PHE A 158 -4.61 -3.31 25.29
CA PHE A 158 -5.21 -2.01 25.01
C PHE A 158 -4.59 -0.99 25.97
N SER A 159 -3.94 0.01 25.39
CA SER A 159 -3.38 1.15 26.14
C SER A 159 -4.24 2.37 25.86
N TRP A 160 -4.82 2.97 26.91
CA TRP A 160 -5.75 4.08 26.76
C TRP A 160 -5.48 5.17 27.80
N ARG A 161 -5.96 6.38 27.51
CA ARG A 161 -5.96 7.51 28.44
C ARG A 161 -7.08 8.51 28.12
N GLU A 162 -7.51 9.25 29.12
CA GLU A 162 -8.67 10.17 29.06
C GLU A 162 -8.41 11.40 28.17
N ASN A 163 -7.15 11.82 28.04
CA ASN A 163 -6.78 12.99 27.25
C ASN A 163 -5.69 12.62 26.26
N LYS A 164 -5.96 12.76 24.97
CA LYS A 164 -5.01 12.49 23.90
C LYS A 164 -3.71 13.32 24.07
N GLY A 165 -2.58 12.70 23.81
CA GLY A 165 -1.27 13.36 23.90
C GLY A 165 -0.76 13.63 25.31
N THR A 166 -1.52 13.35 26.39
CA THR A 166 -1.11 13.71 27.76
C THR A 166 -1.62 12.73 28.83
N GLY A 167 -0.91 12.60 29.95
CA GLY A 167 -1.21 11.68 31.04
C GLY A 167 -0.62 10.29 30.87
N ASP A 168 -0.77 9.47 31.90
CA ASP A 168 -0.25 8.10 31.93
C ASP A 168 -1.19 7.15 31.17
N TRP A 169 -0.61 6.10 30.59
CA TRP A 169 -1.34 5.06 29.91
C TRP A 169 -1.90 4.03 30.90
N ASN A 170 -3.20 3.79 30.84
CA ASN A 170 -3.86 2.68 31.48
C ASN A 170 -3.89 1.49 30.53
N ASN A 171 -3.83 0.27 31.06
CA ASN A 171 -3.79 -0.94 30.24
C ASN A 171 -4.81 -1.96 30.70
N PHE A 172 -5.45 -2.65 29.73
CA PHE A 172 -6.21 -3.86 29.95
C PHE A 172 -5.95 -4.86 28.81
N TYR A 173 -6.43 -6.10 28.95
CA TYR A 173 -6.11 -7.18 28.01
C TYR A 173 -7.38 -7.87 27.53
N LEU A 174 -7.35 -8.33 26.28
CA LEU A 174 -8.31 -9.28 25.72
C LEU A 174 -7.57 -10.56 25.39
N VAL A 175 -7.93 -11.64 26.06
CA VAL A 175 -7.35 -12.98 25.87
C VAL A 175 -8.23 -13.76 24.91
N GLY A 176 -7.63 -14.55 24.03
CA GLY A 176 -8.33 -15.46 23.13
C GLY A 176 -9.09 -16.59 23.85
N PRO A 177 -9.78 -17.46 23.10
CA PRO A 177 -10.50 -18.60 23.66
C PRO A 177 -9.57 -19.54 24.43
N VAL A 178 -10.14 -20.30 25.38
CA VAL A 178 -9.39 -21.29 26.17
C VAL A 178 -8.66 -22.28 25.27
N GLY A 179 -7.34 -22.38 25.43
CA GLY A 179 -6.45 -23.18 24.58
C GLY A 179 -5.99 -22.46 23.30
N HIS A 180 -6.44 -21.23 23.08
CA HIS A 180 -6.07 -20.35 21.98
C HIS A 180 -5.92 -18.90 22.49
N GLU A 181 -5.28 -18.75 23.65
CA GLU A 181 -5.19 -17.50 24.38
C GLU A 181 -4.41 -16.40 23.62
N ASP A 182 -3.47 -16.80 22.76
CA ASP A 182 -2.75 -15.85 21.90
C ASP A 182 -3.67 -15.30 20.80
N LEU A 183 -3.60 -13.98 20.61
CA LEU A 183 -4.29 -13.28 19.54
C LEU A 183 -3.27 -12.41 18.81
N LEU A 184 -3.26 -12.48 17.48
CA LEU A 184 -2.30 -11.78 16.64
C LEU A 184 -2.98 -10.80 15.69
N TRP A 185 -2.22 -9.80 15.23
CA TRP A 185 -2.56 -8.86 14.17
C TRP A 185 -3.93 -8.18 14.35
N PRO A 186 -4.16 -7.51 15.48
CA PRO A 186 -5.45 -6.86 15.72
C PRO A 186 -5.77 -5.78 14.69
N ARG A 187 -7.08 -5.56 14.47
CA ARG A 187 -7.63 -4.39 13.83
C ARG A 187 -8.75 -3.87 14.71
N MET A 188 -8.70 -2.59 15.07
CA MET A 188 -9.62 -1.96 16.02
C MET A 188 -10.24 -0.70 15.42
N ILE A 189 -11.52 -0.52 15.70
CA ILE A 189 -12.24 0.74 15.53
C ILE A 189 -13.00 1.04 16.81
N THR A 190 -13.42 2.29 16.96
CA THR A 190 -14.34 2.73 18.01
C THR A 190 -15.56 3.39 17.39
N THR A 191 -16.71 3.24 18.05
CA THR A 191 -18.02 3.81 17.67
C THR A 191 -18.70 4.40 18.91
N GLY A 192 -19.94 4.86 18.76
CA GLY A 192 -20.70 5.56 19.80
C GLY A 192 -20.45 7.06 19.78
N ASP A 193 -21.30 7.81 20.49
CA ASP A 193 -21.27 9.28 20.48
C ASP A 193 -19.97 9.86 21.02
N PHE A 194 -19.28 9.11 21.87
CA PHE A 194 -17.98 9.46 22.46
C PHE A 194 -16.89 8.44 22.13
N ASN A 195 -17.04 7.64 21.06
CA ASN A 195 -16.09 6.58 20.68
C ASN A 195 -15.84 5.56 21.82
N GLU A 196 -16.82 5.28 22.65
CA GLU A 196 -16.72 4.43 23.84
C GLU A 196 -16.92 2.93 23.53
N ILE A 197 -17.49 2.61 22.38
CA ILE A 197 -17.72 1.22 21.96
C ILE A 197 -16.49 0.73 21.19
N ILE A 198 -15.87 -0.33 21.68
CA ILE A 198 -14.67 -0.90 21.08
C ILE A 198 -15.05 -2.11 20.23
N HIS A 199 -14.64 -2.11 18.95
CA HIS A 199 -14.72 -3.27 18.06
C HIS A 199 -13.31 -3.71 17.69
N VAL A 200 -13.03 -4.98 17.84
CA VAL A 200 -11.74 -5.56 17.48
C VAL A 200 -11.91 -6.89 16.75
N ILE A 201 -11.13 -7.09 15.69
CA ILE A 201 -10.91 -8.36 15.04
C ILE A 201 -9.44 -8.73 15.18
N ALA A 202 -9.16 -10.01 15.45
CA ALA A 202 -7.81 -10.53 15.55
C ALA A 202 -7.80 -12.03 15.21
N VAL A 203 -6.67 -12.57 14.84
CA VAL A 203 -6.53 -13.97 14.48
C VAL A 203 -6.04 -14.78 15.68
N ALA A 204 -6.75 -15.86 16.03
CA ALA A 204 -6.18 -16.97 16.77
C ALA A 204 -5.15 -17.67 15.87
N PRO A 205 -3.86 -17.79 16.25
CA PRO A 205 -2.79 -18.21 15.38
C PRO A 205 -3.03 -19.57 14.72
N SER A 206 -2.68 -19.66 13.42
CA SER A 206 -2.66 -20.93 12.70
C SER A 206 -1.53 -21.83 13.17
N THR A 207 -1.58 -23.11 12.77
CA THR A 207 -0.52 -24.10 13.02
C THR A 207 0.85 -23.61 12.53
N ALA A 208 0.89 -22.94 11.39
CA ALA A 208 2.11 -22.36 10.83
C ALA A 208 2.70 -21.22 11.69
N ASN A 209 1.88 -20.59 12.52
CA ASN A 209 2.27 -19.51 13.44
C ASN A 209 2.33 -19.98 14.90
N GLY A 210 2.41 -21.30 15.14
CA GLY A 210 2.56 -21.90 16.46
C GLY A 210 1.26 -22.10 17.24
N GLY A 211 0.11 -21.86 16.61
CA GLY A 211 -1.20 -22.11 17.17
C GLY A 211 -1.78 -23.48 16.80
N SER A 212 -3.09 -23.59 16.81
CA SER A 212 -3.85 -24.78 16.42
C SER A 212 -5.23 -24.38 15.88
N PRO A 213 -5.90 -25.24 15.09
CA PRO A 213 -7.21 -24.93 14.55
C PRO A 213 -8.25 -24.65 15.64
N TYR A 214 -9.04 -23.60 15.44
CA TYR A 214 -10.17 -23.23 16.30
C TYR A 214 -11.46 -23.21 15.45
N GLU A 215 -12.51 -23.90 15.91
CA GLU A 215 -13.80 -24.07 15.19
C GLU A 215 -13.66 -24.53 13.72
N GLY A 216 -12.63 -25.36 13.45
CA GLY A 216 -12.36 -25.90 12.13
C GLY A 216 -11.60 -24.94 11.19
N LEU A 217 -11.07 -23.83 11.72
CA LEU A 217 -10.28 -22.82 11.02
C LEU A 217 -8.81 -22.90 11.48
N ASP A 218 -7.88 -23.04 10.55
CA ASP A 218 -6.44 -22.91 10.85
C ASP A 218 -6.01 -21.45 10.67
N GLY A 219 -6.17 -20.65 11.73
CA GLY A 219 -6.15 -19.20 11.75
C GLY A 219 -7.58 -18.64 11.75
N ALA A 220 -8.23 -18.63 12.93
CA ALA A 220 -9.60 -18.12 13.06
C ALA A 220 -9.61 -16.60 13.26
N LEU A 221 -10.31 -15.86 12.40
CA LEU A 221 -10.58 -14.43 12.61
C LEU A 221 -11.71 -14.27 13.61
N LEU A 222 -11.40 -13.71 14.77
CA LEU A 222 -12.29 -13.58 15.91
C LEU A 222 -12.71 -12.11 16.08
N TYR A 223 -14.00 -11.89 16.26
CA TYR A 223 -14.60 -10.60 16.55
C TYR A 223 -14.97 -10.47 18.03
N SER A 224 -14.65 -9.32 18.62
CA SER A 224 -15.06 -8.96 19.97
C SER A 224 -15.53 -7.50 20.01
N ARG A 225 -16.56 -7.24 20.84
CA ARG A 225 -17.11 -5.90 21.04
C ARG A 225 -17.30 -5.63 22.54
N SER A 226 -16.95 -4.42 22.98
CA SER A 226 -17.16 -3.94 24.33
C SER A 226 -17.90 -2.62 24.35
N PHE A 227 -18.91 -2.49 25.23
CA PHE A 227 -19.67 -1.27 25.47
C PHE A 227 -19.23 -0.50 26.72
N ASP A 228 -18.30 -1.06 27.49
CA ASP A 228 -17.93 -0.56 28.83
C ASP A 228 -16.41 -0.35 28.99
N GLY A 229 -15.74 -0.06 27.89
CA GLY A 229 -14.29 0.21 27.90
C GLY A 229 -13.42 -1.01 28.13
N GLY A 230 -13.85 -2.17 27.65
CA GLY A 230 -13.10 -3.42 27.75
C GLY A 230 -13.26 -4.18 29.07
N GLN A 231 -14.18 -3.76 29.95
CA GLN A 231 -14.47 -4.47 31.19
C GLN A 231 -15.24 -5.77 30.91
N THR A 232 -16.20 -5.72 29.98
CA THR A 232 -16.91 -6.90 29.47
C THR A 232 -16.97 -6.88 27.94
N TRP A 233 -17.11 -8.06 27.35
CA TRP A 233 -17.14 -8.25 25.90
C TRP A 233 -18.38 -9.03 25.47
N SER A 234 -19.12 -8.50 24.49
CA SER A 234 -20.33 -9.13 23.94
C SER A 234 -20.52 -8.72 22.46
N PRO A 235 -20.24 -9.64 21.48
CA PRO A 235 -19.63 -10.97 21.69
C PRO A 235 -18.16 -10.86 22.12
N GLN A 236 -17.60 -11.97 22.61
CA GLN A 236 -16.18 -12.15 22.86
C GLN A 236 -15.64 -13.31 22.03
N ASN A 237 -14.60 -13.06 21.24
CA ASN A 237 -13.90 -14.07 20.44
C ASN A 237 -14.85 -14.89 19.54
N ALA A 238 -15.81 -14.23 18.91
CA ALA A 238 -16.78 -14.90 18.04
C ALA A 238 -16.23 -15.07 16.62
N VAL A 239 -16.38 -16.26 16.06
CA VAL A 239 -16.30 -16.47 14.62
C VAL A 239 -17.61 -16.00 14.01
N LEU A 240 -17.58 -14.95 13.16
CA LEU A 240 -18.77 -14.49 12.46
C LEU A 240 -19.23 -15.53 11.44
N ASP A 241 -20.53 -15.73 11.28
CA ASP A 241 -21.09 -16.75 10.38
C ASP A 241 -20.50 -16.67 8.97
N GLY A 242 -20.34 -15.47 8.41
CA GLY A 242 -19.76 -15.22 7.09
C GLY A 242 -18.26 -15.54 6.97
N MET A 243 -17.57 -15.79 8.09
CA MET A 243 -16.13 -16.11 8.20
C MET A 243 -15.88 -17.50 8.79
N SER A 244 -16.92 -18.33 8.92
CA SER A 244 -16.83 -19.68 9.48
C SER A 244 -16.13 -20.66 8.54
N SER A 245 -15.81 -21.85 9.07
CA SER A 245 -15.20 -22.95 8.31
C SER A 245 -16.06 -23.47 7.14
N THR A 246 -17.29 -22.99 7.01
CA THR A 246 -18.11 -23.19 5.80
C THR A 246 -17.54 -22.45 4.58
N TYR A 247 -16.96 -21.29 4.80
CA TYR A 247 -16.50 -20.38 3.72
C TYR A 247 -14.99 -20.35 3.56
N VAL A 248 -14.23 -20.55 4.66
CA VAL A 248 -12.77 -20.41 4.65
C VAL A 248 -12.08 -21.59 5.34
N TYR A 249 -10.80 -21.84 5.05
CA TYR A 249 -9.96 -22.76 5.80
C TYR A 249 -9.24 -22.09 6.97
N GLY A 250 -8.94 -20.81 6.83
CA GLY A 250 -8.27 -19.97 7.80
C GLY A 250 -7.97 -18.60 7.19
N VAL A 251 -7.57 -17.68 8.04
CA VAL A 251 -7.23 -16.29 7.69
C VAL A 251 -5.76 -16.07 7.98
N GLY A 252 -5.04 -15.54 7.00
CA GLY A 252 -3.65 -15.15 7.16
C GLY A 252 -3.47 -13.84 7.94
N GLY A 253 -2.25 -13.57 8.34
CA GLY A 253 -1.91 -12.36 9.06
C GLY A 253 -2.16 -11.12 8.21
N ASP A 254 -2.96 -10.20 8.74
CA ASP A 254 -3.20 -8.87 8.13
C ASP A 254 -4.01 -8.86 6.83
N GLU A 255 -4.61 -9.97 6.42
CA GLU A 255 -5.43 -10.06 5.21
C GLU A 255 -6.80 -9.38 5.35
N TYR A 256 -6.96 -8.46 6.29
CA TYR A 256 -8.21 -7.78 6.62
C TYR A 256 -7.99 -6.33 7.06
N ALA A 257 -8.97 -5.48 6.82
CA ALA A 257 -8.95 -4.07 7.21
C ALA A 257 -10.35 -3.55 7.54
N TRP A 258 -10.47 -2.73 8.60
CA TRP A 258 -11.69 -2.00 8.89
C TRP A 258 -11.87 -0.80 7.96
N ALA A 259 -13.08 -0.58 7.49
CA ALA A 259 -13.53 0.73 7.03
C ALA A 259 -13.64 1.72 8.21
N ALA A 260 -13.64 3.03 7.91
CA ALA A 260 -14.07 4.03 8.89
C ALA A 260 -15.55 3.84 9.21
N PRO A 261 -15.96 3.84 10.48
CA PRO A 261 -17.38 3.80 10.82
C PRO A 261 -18.15 5.00 10.25
N TYR A 262 -19.38 4.76 9.84
CA TYR A 262 -20.33 5.81 9.48
C TYR A 262 -21.63 5.63 10.28
N GLY A 263 -21.80 6.42 11.33
CA GLY A 263 -22.86 6.20 12.31
C GLY A 263 -22.73 4.81 12.97
N GLU A 264 -23.80 4.02 12.91
CA GLU A 264 -23.83 2.63 13.39
C GLU A 264 -23.36 1.61 12.34
N THR A 265 -23.11 2.07 11.10
CA THR A 265 -22.60 1.21 10.04
C THR A 265 -21.10 0.99 10.21
N ILE A 266 -20.71 -0.28 10.35
CA ILE A 266 -19.33 -0.73 10.40
C ILE A 266 -19.09 -1.82 9.35
N ALA A 267 -17.89 -1.88 8.78
CA ALA A 267 -17.54 -2.91 7.83
C ALA A 267 -16.06 -3.21 7.86
N PHE A 268 -15.71 -4.47 7.59
CA PHE A 268 -14.33 -4.83 7.30
C PHE A 268 -14.25 -5.66 6.02
N VAL A 269 -13.11 -5.59 5.36
CA VAL A 269 -12.78 -6.42 4.20
C VAL A 269 -11.81 -7.52 4.62
N TRP A 270 -11.92 -8.66 3.98
CA TRP A 270 -10.96 -9.76 4.07
C TRP A 270 -10.73 -10.38 2.69
N GLY A 271 -9.51 -10.79 2.44
CA GLY A 271 -9.15 -11.60 1.29
C GLY A 271 -7.67 -11.90 1.27
N GLY A 272 -7.33 -13.17 1.16
CA GLY A 272 -5.98 -13.68 1.05
C GLY A 272 -5.63 -14.15 -0.36
N PHE A 273 -4.45 -14.69 -0.52
CA PHE A 273 -4.04 -15.34 -1.77
C PHE A 273 -4.95 -16.52 -2.08
N LEU A 274 -5.48 -16.56 -3.29
CA LEU A 274 -6.33 -17.65 -3.81
C LEU A 274 -7.68 -17.81 -3.08
N THR A 275 -8.09 -16.82 -2.30
CA THR A 275 -9.37 -16.82 -1.57
C THR A 275 -10.34 -15.82 -2.16
N ASP A 276 -11.61 -15.93 -1.77
CA ASP A 276 -12.59 -14.87 -2.00
C ASP A 276 -12.13 -13.54 -1.40
N GLY A 277 -12.56 -12.44 -2.02
CA GLY A 277 -12.53 -11.11 -1.42
C GLY A 277 -13.90 -10.79 -0.81
N VAL A 278 -13.94 -10.58 0.49
CA VAL A 278 -15.17 -10.51 1.28
C VAL A 278 -15.30 -9.15 1.95
N VAL A 279 -16.50 -8.60 1.95
CA VAL A 279 -16.93 -7.51 2.82
C VAL A 279 -17.86 -8.10 3.87
N MET A 280 -17.55 -7.89 5.15
CA MET A 280 -18.45 -8.11 6.26
C MET A 280 -18.98 -6.75 6.71
N LYS A 281 -20.29 -6.52 6.59
CA LYS A 281 -20.97 -5.27 6.93
C LYS A 281 -22.01 -5.47 8.01
N SER A 282 -22.09 -4.55 8.93
CA SER A 282 -23.15 -4.41 9.93
C SER A 282 -23.71 -3.00 9.87
N GLU A 283 -25.04 -2.87 9.89
CA GLU A 283 -25.73 -1.57 9.93
C GLU A 283 -26.28 -1.25 11.34
N ASP A 284 -26.04 -2.14 12.30
CA ASP A 284 -26.55 -2.10 13.67
C ASP A 284 -25.41 -2.24 14.71
N ASN A 285 -24.27 -1.60 14.40
CA ASN A 285 -23.11 -1.53 15.29
C ASN A 285 -22.58 -2.89 15.74
N GLY A 286 -22.67 -3.90 14.86
CA GLY A 286 -22.10 -5.25 15.06
C GLY A 286 -23.05 -6.26 15.71
N ASP A 287 -24.36 -5.99 15.79
CA ASP A 287 -25.36 -6.96 16.27
C ASP A 287 -25.63 -8.01 15.20
N THR A 288 -25.82 -7.59 13.94
CA THR A 288 -25.98 -8.50 12.80
C THR A 288 -24.95 -8.20 11.70
N TRP A 289 -24.65 -9.21 10.91
CA TRP A 289 -23.62 -9.12 9.88
C TRP A 289 -24.10 -9.68 8.55
N GLU A 290 -23.84 -8.95 7.47
CA GLU A 290 -24.02 -9.38 6.10
C GLU A 290 -22.65 -9.68 5.46
N ARG A 291 -22.58 -10.78 4.70
CA ARG A 291 -21.41 -11.17 3.91
C ARG A 291 -21.65 -10.85 2.45
N MET A 292 -20.82 -10.00 1.86
CA MET A 292 -20.82 -9.68 0.43
C MET A 292 -19.48 -10.10 -0.19
N LEU A 293 -19.49 -10.41 -1.48
CA LEU A 293 -18.28 -10.69 -2.24
C LEU A 293 -17.94 -9.50 -3.13
N PHE A 294 -16.70 -9.01 -3.03
CA PHE A 294 -16.16 -8.09 -4.03
C PHE A 294 -15.31 -8.82 -5.07
N TYR A 295 -14.77 -10.00 -4.71
CA TYR A 295 -14.02 -10.87 -5.60
C TYR A 295 -14.38 -12.34 -5.33
N GLU A 296 -14.63 -13.11 -6.39
CA GLU A 296 -14.91 -14.56 -6.34
C GLU A 296 -13.70 -15.34 -6.86
N ALA A 297 -13.08 -16.10 -5.96
CA ALA A 297 -12.00 -17.00 -6.32
C ALA A 297 -12.46 -18.15 -7.22
N PRO A 298 -11.57 -18.75 -8.03
CA PRO A 298 -11.92 -19.89 -8.90
C PRO A 298 -12.46 -21.10 -8.13
N LEU A 299 -12.11 -21.24 -6.87
CA LEU A 299 -12.57 -22.29 -5.95
C LEU A 299 -13.13 -21.65 -4.68
N PRO A 300 -14.34 -21.98 -4.27
CA PRO A 300 -15.01 -21.36 -3.10
C PRO A 300 -14.20 -21.45 -1.80
N ARG A 301 -13.50 -22.56 -1.62
CA ARG A 301 -12.55 -22.79 -0.53
C ARG A 301 -11.30 -23.38 -1.15
N PHE A 302 -10.29 -22.55 -1.31
CA PHE A 302 -9.04 -23.03 -1.86
C PHE A 302 -8.23 -23.77 -0.79
N ASN A 303 -7.70 -24.94 -1.17
CA ASN A 303 -6.56 -25.56 -0.51
C ASN A 303 -5.47 -25.83 -1.55
N ASN A 304 -4.21 -25.75 -1.16
CA ASN A 304 -3.06 -25.92 -2.03
C ASN A 304 -2.80 -27.39 -2.48
N GLU A 305 -3.67 -28.32 -2.13
CA GLU A 305 -3.70 -29.70 -2.64
C GLU A 305 -4.44 -29.81 -3.99
N VAL A 306 -5.11 -28.74 -4.42
CA VAL A 306 -5.79 -28.67 -5.72
C VAL A 306 -4.95 -27.87 -6.69
N PRO A 307 -4.55 -28.44 -7.85
CA PRO A 307 -3.83 -27.70 -8.86
C PRO A 307 -4.69 -26.58 -9.45
N LEU A 308 -4.13 -25.39 -9.56
CA LEU A 308 -4.80 -24.23 -10.11
C LEU A 308 -3.87 -23.53 -11.10
N SER A 309 -4.33 -23.38 -12.35
CA SER A 309 -3.60 -22.63 -13.39
C SER A 309 -3.49 -21.15 -13.02
N ILE A 310 -2.61 -20.43 -13.70
CA ILE A 310 -2.45 -18.99 -13.50
C ILE A 310 -3.78 -18.27 -13.70
N HIS A 311 -4.20 -17.51 -12.70
CA HIS A 311 -5.41 -16.69 -12.73
C HIS A 311 -5.20 -15.41 -11.93
N GLY A 312 -6.02 -14.39 -12.20
CA GLY A 312 -6.04 -13.12 -11.47
C GLY A 312 -6.79 -13.26 -10.14
N GLY A 313 -6.27 -12.61 -9.12
CA GLY A 313 -6.83 -12.50 -7.79
C GLY A 313 -6.34 -11.23 -7.10
N ILE A 314 -6.34 -11.23 -5.78
CA ILE A 314 -5.91 -10.12 -4.93
C ILE A 314 -4.57 -10.44 -4.25
N ASP A 315 -3.83 -9.40 -3.88
CA ASP A 315 -2.49 -9.53 -3.24
C ASP A 315 -2.52 -9.44 -1.72
N SER A 316 -3.70 -9.55 -1.11
CA SER A 316 -3.96 -9.43 0.34
C SER A 316 -3.81 -8.03 0.92
N TYR A 317 -3.37 -7.03 0.16
CA TYR A 317 -3.40 -5.63 0.56
C TYR A 317 -4.71 -5.00 0.10
N GLN A 318 -5.56 -4.64 1.05
CA GLN A 318 -6.86 -4.06 0.78
C GLN A 318 -7.21 -2.97 1.77
N ALA A 319 -8.09 -2.08 1.35
CA ALA A 319 -8.66 -1.03 2.18
C ALA A 319 -10.14 -0.87 1.87
N ALA A 320 -10.90 -0.39 2.84
CA ALA A 320 -12.30 -0.06 2.67
C ALA A 320 -12.64 1.29 3.30
N VAL A 321 -13.70 1.92 2.77
CA VAL A 321 -14.34 3.10 3.35
C VAL A 321 -15.84 3.00 3.14
N ILE A 322 -16.62 3.60 4.03
CA ILE A 322 -18.07 3.74 3.92
C ILE A 322 -18.35 5.18 3.49
N ASP A 323 -19.19 5.38 2.48
CA ASP A 323 -19.61 6.71 2.01
C ASP A 323 -20.79 7.28 2.82
N ASP A 324 -21.24 8.48 2.44
CA ASP A 324 -22.37 9.17 3.07
C ASP A 324 -23.75 8.50 2.84
N GLN A 325 -23.80 7.50 1.94
CA GLN A 325 -25.00 6.67 1.69
C GLN A 325 -24.93 5.33 2.42
N GLY A 326 -23.90 5.12 3.25
CA GLY A 326 -23.65 3.86 3.95
C GLY A 326 -23.12 2.73 3.07
N ARG A 327 -22.66 3.00 1.84
CA ARG A 327 -22.11 1.99 0.93
C ARG A 327 -20.64 1.79 1.17
N VAL A 328 -20.19 0.54 1.08
CA VAL A 328 -18.76 0.19 1.20
C VAL A 328 -18.08 0.28 -0.17
N HIS A 329 -16.93 0.94 -0.18
CA HIS A 329 -15.97 0.97 -1.27
C HIS A 329 -14.74 0.19 -0.87
N VAL A 330 -14.18 -0.60 -1.80
CA VAL A 330 -13.02 -1.46 -1.59
C VAL A 330 -11.96 -1.18 -2.64
N ALA A 331 -10.71 -1.10 -2.24
CA ALA A 331 -9.55 -1.18 -3.13
C ALA A 331 -8.64 -2.35 -2.71
N ALA A 332 -8.09 -3.08 -3.68
CA ALA A 332 -7.19 -4.21 -3.45
C ALA A 332 -6.14 -4.31 -4.56
N GLY A 333 -4.91 -4.70 -4.24
CA GLY A 333 -3.89 -4.96 -5.24
C GLY A 333 -4.25 -6.19 -6.09
N ARG A 334 -4.03 -6.11 -7.40
CA ARG A 334 -4.25 -7.22 -8.33
C ARG A 334 -3.03 -8.13 -8.37
N MET A 335 -3.21 -9.43 -8.15
CA MET A 335 -2.12 -10.40 -8.19
C MET A 335 -2.48 -11.61 -9.05
N MET A 336 -1.53 -12.10 -9.84
CA MET A 336 -1.64 -13.40 -10.49
C MET A 336 -1.16 -14.49 -9.55
N HIS A 337 -1.90 -15.58 -9.51
CA HIS A 337 -1.66 -16.74 -8.65
C HIS A 337 -1.67 -18.05 -9.43
N ALA A 338 -0.98 -19.05 -8.87
CA ALA A 338 -1.04 -20.44 -9.32
C ALA A 338 -0.74 -21.39 -8.16
N ALA A 339 -1.23 -22.62 -8.24
CA ALA A 339 -0.89 -23.71 -7.34
C ALA A 339 -0.62 -24.99 -8.13
N ASP A 340 0.35 -25.78 -7.70
CA ASP A 340 0.71 -27.05 -8.36
C ASP A 340 -0.07 -28.26 -7.83
N GLY A 341 -0.85 -28.08 -6.77
CA GLY A 341 -1.66 -29.13 -6.14
C GLY A 341 -0.88 -30.13 -5.30
N THR A 342 0.35 -29.80 -4.92
CA THR A 342 1.21 -30.69 -4.11
C THR A 342 1.10 -30.47 -2.60
N GLY A 343 0.26 -29.52 -2.16
CA GLY A 343 0.20 -29.07 -0.77
C GLY A 343 1.37 -28.13 -0.40
N GLY A 344 2.19 -27.77 -1.38
CA GLY A 344 3.32 -26.86 -1.23
C GLY A 344 2.88 -25.37 -1.19
N PRO A 345 3.85 -24.44 -1.13
CA PRO A 345 3.54 -23.02 -1.16
C PRO A 345 2.89 -22.62 -2.48
N THR A 346 1.93 -21.72 -2.41
CA THR A 346 1.29 -21.13 -3.59
C THR A 346 2.26 -20.18 -4.31
N ASN A 347 2.12 -20.10 -5.63
CA ASN A 347 2.91 -19.19 -6.44
C ASN A 347 2.16 -17.89 -6.68
N TYR A 348 2.84 -16.77 -6.54
CA TYR A 348 2.34 -15.45 -6.92
C TYR A 348 3.33 -14.74 -7.85
N TYR A 349 2.85 -13.75 -8.60
CA TYR A 349 3.62 -13.07 -9.63
C TYR A 349 3.72 -11.58 -9.31
N PRO A 350 4.80 -11.11 -8.65
CA PRO A 350 4.92 -9.74 -8.16
C PRO A 350 4.95 -8.67 -9.26
N TYR A 351 5.17 -9.06 -10.51
CA TYR A 351 5.04 -8.18 -11.68
C TYR A 351 3.58 -7.97 -12.11
N SER A 352 2.60 -8.46 -11.36
CA SER A 352 1.19 -8.17 -11.62
C SER A 352 0.93 -6.68 -11.48
N ASN A 353 0.32 -6.08 -12.52
CA ASN A 353 -0.02 -4.67 -12.55
C ASN A 353 -1.53 -4.48 -12.35
N GLY A 354 -1.92 -3.41 -11.70
CA GLY A 354 -3.30 -2.99 -11.49
C GLY A 354 -3.70 -2.96 -10.02
N LEU A 355 -4.45 -1.93 -9.66
CA LEU A 355 -5.14 -1.78 -8.38
C LEU A 355 -6.64 -1.91 -8.65
N LEU A 356 -7.26 -2.89 -7.99
CA LEU A 356 -8.68 -3.20 -8.16
C LEU A 356 -9.54 -2.22 -7.35
N TYR A 357 -10.74 -1.98 -7.83
CA TYR A 357 -11.78 -1.21 -7.16
C TYR A 357 -13.13 -1.90 -7.26
N TRP A 358 -13.90 -1.83 -6.19
CA TRP A 358 -15.27 -2.30 -6.12
C TRP A 358 -16.08 -1.45 -5.14
N ASN A 359 -17.39 -1.35 -5.36
CA ASN A 359 -18.35 -0.83 -4.38
C ASN A 359 -19.67 -1.61 -4.46
N GLU A 360 -20.55 -1.44 -3.48
CA GLU A 360 -21.81 -2.18 -3.37
C GLU A 360 -22.77 -2.04 -4.57
N THR A 361 -22.54 -1.09 -5.49
CA THR A 361 -23.37 -0.95 -6.70
C THR A 361 -22.87 -1.81 -7.86
N LEU A 362 -21.69 -2.40 -7.74
CA LEU A 362 -21.06 -3.23 -8.76
C LEU A 362 -21.27 -4.72 -8.44
N PRO A 363 -21.41 -5.58 -9.47
CA PRO A 363 -21.28 -7.03 -9.28
C PRO A 363 -19.90 -7.38 -8.67
N SER A 364 -19.80 -8.56 -8.03
CA SER A 364 -18.50 -9.12 -7.67
C SER A 364 -17.63 -9.33 -8.92
N MET A 365 -16.31 -9.16 -8.75
CA MET A 365 -15.35 -9.58 -9.76
C MET A 365 -15.11 -11.09 -9.62
N ASP A 366 -15.03 -11.82 -10.73
CA ASP A 366 -14.51 -13.18 -10.73
C ASP A 366 -13.07 -13.22 -11.27
N SER A 367 -12.44 -14.38 -11.17
CA SER A 367 -11.07 -14.56 -11.66
C SER A 367 -10.94 -14.34 -13.17
N VAL A 368 -12.02 -14.49 -13.96
CA VAL A 368 -12.01 -14.24 -15.40
C VAL A 368 -11.90 -12.74 -15.68
N ILE A 369 -12.67 -11.94 -14.93
CA ILE A 369 -12.61 -10.47 -15.00
C ILE A 369 -11.21 -9.98 -14.61
N VAL A 370 -10.63 -10.52 -13.52
CA VAL A 370 -9.36 -10.06 -12.96
C VAL A 370 -8.15 -10.61 -13.73
N THR A 371 -8.33 -11.75 -14.46
CA THR A 371 -7.27 -12.31 -15.29
C THR A 371 -7.12 -11.51 -16.58
N SER A 372 -5.93 -10.94 -16.76
CA SER A 372 -5.51 -10.30 -18.01
C SER A 372 -4.00 -10.54 -18.18
N ASN A 373 -3.33 -9.83 -19.08
CA ASN A 373 -1.87 -9.87 -19.11
C ASN A 373 -1.31 -9.40 -17.74
N ILE A 374 -0.26 -10.05 -17.27
CA ILE A 374 0.36 -9.73 -15.96
C ILE A 374 0.73 -8.24 -15.88
N LEU A 375 1.38 -7.71 -16.91
CA LEU A 375 1.84 -6.32 -16.96
C LEU A 375 0.81 -5.33 -17.52
N ASP A 376 -0.26 -5.82 -18.13
CA ASP A 376 -1.23 -4.98 -18.84
C ASP A 376 -2.65 -5.35 -18.41
N PRO A 377 -3.25 -4.59 -17.49
CA PRO A 377 -4.61 -4.82 -17.02
C PRO A 377 -5.68 -4.20 -17.95
N SER A 378 -5.31 -3.58 -19.07
CA SER A 378 -6.24 -2.88 -19.97
C SER A 378 -7.38 -3.77 -20.54
N GLY A 379 -7.23 -5.10 -20.45
CA GLY A 379 -8.29 -6.05 -20.77
C GLY A 379 -9.41 -6.16 -19.73
N MET A 380 -9.22 -5.57 -18.54
CA MET A 380 -10.25 -5.55 -17.49
C MET A 380 -11.29 -4.46 -17.77
N PRO A 381 -12.56 -4.66 -17.34
CA PRO A 381 -13.53 -3.58 -17.37
C PRO A 381 -13.08 -2.39 -16.50
N SER A 382 -13.17 -1.19 -17.04
CA SER A 382 -12.60 0.02 -16.43
C SER A 382 -13.17 0.36 -15.04
N GLN A 383 -14.42 -0.03 -14.77
CA GLN A 383 -15.03 0.20 -13.44
C GLN A 383 -14.36 -0.56 -12.29
N TYR A 384 -13.56 -1.60 -12.61
CA TYR A 384 -12.84 -2.40 -11.62
C TYR A 384 -11.35 -2.07 -11.52
N LEU A 385 -10.83 -1.18 -12.36
CA LEU A 385 -9.42 -0.81 -12.37
C LEU A 385 -9.24 0.62 -11.85
N LEU A 386 -8.76 0.74 -10.61
CA LEU A 386 -8.52 2.04 -9.98
C LEU A 386 -7.22 2.67 -10.49
N ALA A 387 -6.14 1.91 -10.57
CA ALA A 387 -4.84 2.40 -10.96
C ALA A 387 -3.96 1.29 -11.55
N GLU A 388 -2.92 1.70 -12.25
CA GLU A 388 -1.85 0.86 -12.77
C GLU A 388 -0.52 1.62 -12.73
N VAL A 389 0.60 0.93 -12.94
CA VAL A 389 1.90 1.59 -13.11
C VAL A 389 1.84 2.51 -14.32
N VAL A 390 2.22 3.75 -14.10
CA VAL A 390 2.16 4.77 -15.15
C VAL A 390 3.34 4.59 -16.09
N ASP A 391 3.05 4.28 -17.37
CA ASP A 391 4.07 4.24 -18.42
C ASP A 391 4.48 5.67 -18.80
N ASN A 392 5.75 5.99 -18.61
CA ASN A 392 6.31 7.30 -19.02
C ASN A 392 6.89 7.28 -20.45
N GLY A 393 6.78 6.14 -21.16
CA GLY A 393 7.23 5.97 -22.54
C GLY A 393 8.75 5.95 -22.74
N VAL A 394 9.53 5.98 -21.68
CA VAL A 394 11.00 6.08 -21.71
C VAL A 394 11.64 4.95 -20.90
N ASP A 395 11.22 4.78 -19.64
CA ASP A 395 11.85 3.85 -18.72
C ASP A 395 11.09 2.51 -18.70
N SER A 396 11.78 1.49 -18.24
CA SER A 396 11.22 0.15 -18.01
C SER A 396 11.41 -0.24 -16.56
N ILE A 397 10.71 -1.29 -16.12
CA ILE A 397 10.93 -1.88 -14.80
C ILE A 397 12.34 -2.48 -14.76
N VAL A 398 13.17 -1.96 -13.87
CA VAL A 398 14.52 -2.47 -13.59
C VAL A 398 14.42 -3.74 -12.75
N GLY A 399 13.67 -3.70 -11.65
CA GLY A 399 13.38 -4.83 -10.79
C GLY A 399 12.29 -4.50 -9.78
N VAL A 400 11.73 -5.54 -9.16
CA VAL A 400 10.66 -5.43 -8.16
C VAL A 400 11.13 -6.04 -6.86
N ALA A 401 11.24 -5.21 -5.82
CA ALA A 401 11.44 -5.71 -4.47
C ALA A 401 10.15 -6.38 -3.97
N THR A 402 10.30 -7.49 -3.27
CA THR A 402 9.17 -8.33 -2.88
C THR A 402 8.59 -7.88 -1.54
N TYR A 403 7.32 -7.47 -1.58
CA TYR A 403 6.49 -7.18 -0.42
C TYR A 403 5.33 -8.18 -0.29
N GLN A 404 5.29 -9.22 -1.15
CA GLN A 404 4.09 -10.00 -1.44
C GLN A 404 2.95 -9.14 -2.01
N ALA A 405 3.30 -8.03 -2.63
CA ALA A 405 2.43 -7.03 -3.21
C ALA A 405 2.60 -6.96 -4.72
N SER A 406 1.58 -6.52 -5.42
CA SER A 406 1.61 -6.20 -6.84
C SER A 406 2.37 -4.89 -7.12
N LEU A 407 2.50 -4.51 -8.39
CA LEU A 407 3.20 -3.28 -8.78
C LEU A 407 2.50 -2.01 -8.24
N THR A 408 1.16 -2.04 -8.15
CA THR A 408 0.33 -1.00 -7.51
C THR A 408 -0.47 -1.66 -6.39
N SER A 409 -0.19 -1.32 -5.14
CA SER A 409 -0.69 -2.03 -3.97
C SER A 409 -0.73 -1.14 -2.72
N MET A 410 -0.96 -1.73 -1.56
CA MET A 410 -1.03 -1.05 -0.25
C MET A 410 -2.04 0.11 -0.27
N PRO A 411 -3.28 -0.10 -0.77
CA PRO A 411 -4.26 0.96 -0.88
C PRO A 411 -4.68 1.49 0.48
N GLN A 412 -5.09 2.77 0.45
CA GLN A 412 -5.81 3.43 1.52
C GLN A 412 -6.98 4.20 0.91
N LEU A 413 -8.16 4.11 1.49
CA LEU A 413 -9.34 4.86 1.09
C LEU A 413 -9.79 5.79 2.21
N ALA A 414 -10.24 6.98 1.84
CA ALA A 414 -10.90 7.92 2.73
C ALA A 414 -12.04 8.62 2.00
N PHE A 415 -13.05 9.07 2.73
CA PHE A 415 -14.19 9.77 2.18
C PHE A 415 -14.36 11.13 2.87
N ASP A 416 -14.46 12.18 2.08
CA ASP A 416 -14.80 13.52 2.55
C ASP A 416 -16.32 13.66 2.56
N TYR A 417 -16.91 13.64 3.75
CA TYR A 417 -18.36 13.70 3.94
C TYR A 417 -18.94 15.10 3.71
N GLU A 418 -18.10 16.15 3.69
CA GLU A 418 -18.56 17.51 3.40
C GLU A 418 -18.58 17.79 1.88
N ALA A 419 -17.53 17.32 1.18
CA ALA A 419 -17.40 17.52 -0.26
C ALA A 419 -17.96 16.37 -1.10
N ASN A 420 -18.28 15.21 -0.49
CA ASN A 420 -18.68 13.97 -1.15
C ASN A 420 -17.62 13.46 -2.13
N ILE A 421 -16.35 13.49 -1.71
CA ILE A 421 -15.22 13.07 -2.52
C ILE A 421 -14.60 11.80 -1.93
N LEU A 422 -14.43 10.79 -2.78
CA LEU A 422 -13.71 9.57 -2.46
C LEU A 422 -12.24 9.71 -2.83
N TYR A 423 -11.35 9.48 -1.89
CA TYR A 423 -9.90 9.54 -2.04
C TYR A 423 -9.29 8.15 -2.03
N ALA A 424 -8.34 7.91 -2.92
CA ALA A 424 -7.53 6.70 -2.98
C ALA A 424 -6.04 7.05 -2.96
N PHE A 425 -5.31 6.50 -2.00
CA PHE A 425 -3.86 6.56 -1.89
C PHE A 425 -3.30 5.15 -2.02
N TYR A 426 -2.15 4.99 -2.65
CA TYR A 426 -1.53 3.67 -2.83
C TYR A 426 -0.03 3.78 -3.04
N SER A 427 0.70 2.71 -2.71
CA SER A 427 2.11 2.59 -3.07
C SER A 427 2.21 1.99 -4.47
N GLY A 428 2.79 2.72 -5.40
CA GLY A 428 2.98 2.32 -6.79
C GLY A 428 4.45 2.29 -7.18
N LEU A 429 4.89 1.21 -7.85
CA LEU A 429 6.22 1.15 -8.44
C LEU A 429 6.35 2.25 -9.49
N THR A 430 7.41 3.05 -9.41
CA THR A 430 7.55 4.27 -10.20
C THR A 430 8.70 4.14 -11.19
N LEU A 431 8.39 4.26 -12.47
CA LEU A 431 9.38 4.16 -13.54
C LEU A 431 10.32 5.36 -13.54
N GLY A 432 11.61 5.10 -13.78
CA GLY A 432 12.65 6.13 -13.76
C GLY A 432 13.22 6.42 -12.36
N PHE A 433 12.64 5.87 -11.32
CA PHE A 433 13.14 5.97 -9.94
C PHE A 433 13.59 4.58 -9.49
N ASP A 434 14.89 4.32 -9.46
CA ASP A 434 15.48 3.03 -9.11
C ASP A 434 16.90 3.18 -8.54
N ASN A 435 17.38 2.12 -7.89
CA ASN A 435 18.74 1.99 -7.39
C ASN A 435 19.63 1.12 -8.29
N THR A 436 19.26 0.91 -9.55
CA THR A 436 19.86 0.01 -10.55
C THR A 436 19.55 -1.48 -10.38
N GLU A 437 18.95 -1.88 -9.25
CA GLU A 437 18.52 -3.25 -8.97
C GLU A 437 16.99 -3.33 -8.86
N PHE A 438 16.37 -2.37 -8.15
CA PHE A 438 14.92 -2.29 -7.93
C PHE A 438 14.41 -0.88 -8.19
N ASN A 439 13.22 -0.79 -8.77
CA ASN A 439 12.49 0.47 -8.78
C ASN A 439 11.96 0.79 -7.39
N TYR A 440 11.91 2.09 -7.06
CA TYR A 440 11.28 2.59 -5.85
C TYR A 440 9.76 2.63 -5.99
N ARG A 441 9.06 2.48 -4.88
CA ARG A 441 7.64 2.76 -4.76
C ARG A 441 7.45 4.17 -4.23
N HIS A 442 6.53 4.90 -4.84
CA HIS A 442 6.08 6.20 -4.38
C HIS A 442 4.65 6.12 -3.84
N ILE A 443 4.22 7.15 -3.11
CA ILE A 443 2.83 7.33 -2.71
C ILE A 443 2.10 8.05 -3.83
N TRP A 444 1.14 7.38 -4.42
CA TRP A 444 0.30 7.88 -5.47
C TRP A 444 -1.10 8.21 -4.94
N PHE A 445 -1.80 9.07 -5.67
CA PHE A 445 -3.08 9.60 -5.26
C PHE A 445 -4.04 9.72 -6.44
N ARG A 446 -5.31 9.41 -6.20
CA ARG A 446 -6.44 9.69 -7.08
C ARG A 446 -7.66 10.06 -6.24
N PHE A 447 -8.63 10.74 -6.85
CA PHE A 447 -9.92 11.01 -6.22
C PHE A 447 -11.06 10.82 -7.22
N SER A 448 -12.27 10.66 -6.67
CA SER A 448 -13.52 10.53 -7.42
C SER A 448 -14.58 11.45 -6.82
N GLU A 449 -15.28 12.20 -7.67
CA GLU A 449 -16.38 13.11 -7.33
C GLU A 449 -17.75 12.47 -7.61
N ASP A 450 -17.79 11.21 -8.05
CA ASP A 450 -18.97 10.48 -8.49
C ASP A 450 -19.05 9.07 -7.88
N TYR A 451 -18.58 8.93 -6.64
CA TYR A 451 -18.61 7.68 -5.86
C TYR A 451 -17.88 6.52 -6.55
N GLY A 452 -16.74 6.81 -7.17
CA GLY A 452 -15.87 5.81 -7.77
C GLY A 452 -16.26 5.36 -9.18
N GLN A 453 -17.22 6.05 -9.85
CA GLN A 453 -17.55 5.75 -11.24
C GLN A 453 -16.43 6.22 -12.18
N THR A 454 -15.84 7.37 -11.88
CA THR A 454 -14.65 7.88 -12.56
C THR A 454 -13.59 8.37 -11.57
N TRP A 455 -12.33 8.35 -11.99
CA TRP A 455 -11.20 8.73 -11.17
C TRP A 455 -10.36 9.82 -11.83
N SER A 456 -9.85 10.75 -11.05
CA SER A 456 -8.88 11.76 -11.49
C SER A 456 -7.66 11.10 -12.15
N VAL A 457 -6.85 11.86 -12.88
CA VAL A 457 -5.52 11.37 -13.28
C VAL A 457 -4.68 11.06 -12.04
N PRO A 458 -3.80 10.03 -12.08
CA PRO A 458 -2.92 9.74 -10.97
C PRO A 458 -1.94 10.89 -10.73
N ALA A 459 -1.64 11.16 -9.47
CA ALA A 459 -0.64 12.13 -9.05
C ALA A 459 0.39 11.44 -8.15
N ASP A 460 1.68 11.62 -8.46
CA ASP A 460 2.77 11.16 -7.61
C ASP A 460 3.01 12.17 -6.49
N LEU A 461 2.71 11.81 -5.25
CA LEU A 461 2.85 12.68 -4.08
C LEU A 461 4.29 12.76 -3.57
N THR A 462 5.12 11.77 -3.89
CA THR A 462 6.52 11.68 -3.47
C THR A 462 7.50 11.71 -4.64
N GLY A 463 7.06 12.18 -5.82
CA GLY A 463 7.88 12.30 -7.04
C GLY A 463 8.79 13.53 -7.08
N ASP A 464 9.26 14.04 -5.96
CA ASP A 464 10.16 15.19 -5.91
C ASP A 464 11.64 14.81 -5.74
N ILE A 465 12.52 15.81 -5.72
CA ILE A 465 13.96 15.57 -5.61
C ILE A 465 14.39 14.89 -4.31
N PHE A 466 13.64 15.04 -3.23
CA PHE A 466 14.00 14.44 -1.94
C PHE A 466 13.70 12.94 -1.92
N HIS A 467 12.84 12.47 -2.85
CA HIS A 467 12.41 11.08 -2.94
C HIS A 467 13.03 10.30 -4.12
N ILE A 468 14.01 10.84 -4.83
CA ILE A 468 14.67 10.16 -5.97
C ILE A 468 15.19 8.77 -5.60
N PHE A 469 15.65 8.60 -4.35
CA PHE A 469 16.19 7.37 -3.80
C PHE A 469 15.41 6.93 -2.55
N SER A 470 14.10 7.10 -2.57
CA SER A 470 13.25 6.80 -1.42
C SER A 470 12.19 5.75 -1.77
N GLU A 471 12.20 4.66 -1.02
CA GLU A 471 11.11 3.70 -0.99
C GLU A 471 10.02 4.24 -0.07
N CYS A 472 8.79 4.41 -0.57
CA CYS A 472 7.66 4.98 0.16
C CYS A 472 6.54 3.94 0.25
N VAL A 473 6.38 3.33 1.42
CA VAL A 473 5.50 2.17 1.63
C VAL A 473 4.71 2.28 2.94
N PHE A 474 3.76 1.38 3.13
CA PHE A 474 2.99 1.24 4.36
C PHE A 474 2.26 2.52 4.77
N SER A 475 1.64 3.20 3.78
CA SER A 475 0.85 4.39 4.05
C SER A 475 -0.41 4.08 4.86
N SER A 476 -0.79 5.01 5.73
CA SER A 476 -2.08 5.03 6.42
C SER A 476 -2.67 6.43 6.33
N VAL A 477 -3.95 6.54 6.03
CA VAL A 477 -4.69 7.80 5.92
C VAL A 477 -5.64 7.97 7.10
N ALA A 478 -5.76 9.19 7.60
CA ALA A 478 -6.78 9.54 8.59
C ALA A 478 -8.17 9.51 7.94
N SER A 479 -9.17 9.01 8.67
CA SER A 479 -10.55 8.94 8.17
C SER A 479 -11.25 10.30 8.13
N TYR A 480 -10.84 11.24 8.98
CA TYR A 480 -11.37 12.60 8.96
C TYR A 480 -10.57 13.45 7.97
N ILE A 481 -11.27 13.99 6.98
CA ILE A 481 -10.75 14.92 5.98
C ILE A 481 -11.43 16.27 6.21
N SER A 482 -10.64 17.32 6.27
CA SER A 482 -11.09 18.72 6.33
C SER A 482 -10.57 19.49 5.11
N ASP A 483 -9.72 20.47 5.33
CA ASP A 483 -8.96 21.13 4.27
C ASP A 483 -7.80 20.24 3.72
N LYS A 484 -7.51 19.13 4.42
CA LYS A 484 -6.44 18.18 4.07
C LYS A 484 -6.81 16.74 4.40
N ALA A 485 -6.29 15.84 3.57
CA ALA A 485 -6.09 14.44 3.94
C ALA A 485 -4.73 14.31 4.65
N HIS A 486 -4.71 13.60 5.76
CA HIS A 486 -3.53 13.43 6.60
C HIS A 486 -3.01 12.00 6.46
N LEU A 487 -1.78 11.84 5.94
CA LEU A 487 -1.13 10.55 5.77
C LEU A 487 0.11 10.44 6.64
N ILE A 488 0.41 9.21 7.05
CA ILE A 488 1.75 8.81 7.46
C ILE A 488 2.19 7.62 6.62
N TYR A 489 3.49 7.51 6.36
CA TYR A 489 4.08 6.38 5.65
C TYR A 489 5.50 6.12 6.14
N GLN A 490 6.04 4.95 5.79
CA GLN A 490 7.43 4.59 6.06
C GLN A 490 8.28 4.88 4.82
N THR A 491 9.48 5.40 5.02
CA THR A 491 10.44 5.60 3.95
C THR A 491 11.88 5.31 4.38
N ASP A 492 12.63 4.72 3.47
CA ASP A 492 14.07 4.54 3.53
C ASP A 492 14.65 4.57 2.09
N ASN A 493 15.89 4.16 1.90
CA ASN A 493 16.55 4.14 0.58
C ASN A 493 16.77 2.72 0.03
N SER A 494 16.13 1.71 0.60
CA SER A 494 16.41 0.30 0.33
C SER A 494 15.12 -0.48 0.09
N PRO A 495 14.68 -0.65 -1.18
CA PRO A 495 13.48 -1.42 -1.49
C PRO A 495 13.52 -2.84 -0.91
N GLY A 496 12.42 -3.27 -0.29
CA GLY A 496 12.27 -4.60 0.31
C GLY A 496 11.96 -4.58 1.80
N ILE A 497 11.96 -5.76 2.43
CA ILE A 497 11.67 -5.96 3.85
C ILE A 497 12.74 -6.83 4.50
N ASN A 498 13.58 -6.25 5.35
CA ASN A 498 14.59 -6.99 6.09
C ASN A 498 13.98 -8.06 7.02
N GLN A 499 12.88 -7.73 7.69
CA GLN A 499 12.22 -8.67 8.63
C GLN A 499 11.65 -9.92 7.95
N ARG A 500 11.59 -9.95 6.63
CA ARG A 500 11.27 -11.14 5.81
C ARG A 500 12.50 -11.74 5.11
N PHE A 501 13.69 -11.24 5.40
CA PHE A 501 14.95 -11.60 4.74
C PHE A 501 14.92 -11.31 3.23
N GLU A 502 14.21 -10.26 2.84
CA GLU A 502 14.02 -9.83 1.46
C GLU A 502 14.68 -8.47 1.24
N GLY A 503 15.51 -8.38 0.18
CA GLY A 503 16.08 -7.13 -0.32
C GLY A 503 17.38 -6.70 0.37
N HIS A 504 17.36 -6.24 1.59
CA HIS A 504 18.49 -5.52 2.22
C HIS A 504 18.72 -5.90 3.70
N GLY A 505 19.82 -5.42 4.28
CA GLY A 505 20.08 -5.52 5.72
C GLY A 505 19.22 -4.56 6.54
N VAL A 506 19.39 -4.59 7.86
CA VAL A 506 18.67 -3.64 8.74
C VAL A 506 19.14 -2.21 8.48
N VAL A 507 18.18 -1.33 8.18
CA VAL A 507 18.39 0.11 7.93
C VAL A 507 17.53 0.95 8.87
N ASP A 508 17.86 2.23 8.97
CA ASP A 508 17.01 3.20 9.65
C ASP A 508 15.87 3.63 8.72
N ASN A 509 14.64 3.47 9.17
CA ASN A 509 13.44 3.88 8.45
C ASN A 509 12.85 5.12 9.13
N ASN A 510 12.48 6.10 8.33
CA ASN A 510 11.72 7.25 8.80
C ASN A 510 10.22 6.97 8.74
N ILE A 511 9.50 7.43 9.74
CA ILE A 511 8.05 7.58 9.71
C ILE A 511 7.76 9.04 9.41
N VAL A 512 7.06 9.26 8.32
CA VAL A 512 6.87 10.57 7.70
C VAL A 512 5.40 10.93 7.68
N TYR A 513 5.09 12.17 7.98
CA TYR A 513 3.77 12.76 7.82
C TYR A 513 3.69 13.57 6.53
N LEU A 514 2.65 13.32 5.75
CA LEU A 514 2.36 13.99 4.48
C LEU A 514 0.94 14.55 4.50
N PRO A 515 0.75 15.87 4.63
CA PRO A 515 -0.55 16.49 4.40
C PRO A 515 -0.81 16.68 2.90
N VAL A 516 -1.97 16.26 2.44
CA VAL A 516 -2.42 16.44 1.06
C VAL A 516 -3.64 17.37 1.07
N ASN A 517 -3.58 18.49 0.36
CA ASN A 517 -4.71 19.42 0.32
C ASN A 517 -5.96 18.72 -0.22
N ALA A 518 -7.07 18.89 0.46
CA ALA A 518 -8.36 18.38 0.00
C ALA A 518 -8.74 19.03 -1.35
N VAL A 519 -9.43 18.26 -2.18
CA VAL A 519 -9.94 18.77 -3.45
C VAL A 519 -11.09 19.73 -3.13
N VAL A 520 -10.90 20.99 -3.49
CA VAL A 520 -11.99 21.98 -3.43
C VAL A 520 -12.55 22.11 -4.85
N GLY A 521 -13.83 21.87 -5.01
CA GLY A 521 -14.53 22.01 -6.29
C GLY A 521 -14.53 23.46 -6.77
N ILE A 522 -13.43 23.93 -7.38
CA ILE A 522 -13.33 25.24 -8.01
C ILE A 522 -13.08 25.06 -9.50
N ASN A 523 -13.98 25.59 -10.30
CA ASN A 523 -14.05 25.51 -11.75
C ASN A 523 -13.01 26.35 -12.53
N GLU A 524 -11.80 26.57 -12.02
CA GLU A 524 -10.75 27.23 -12.80
C GLU A 524 -9.66 26.22 -13.20
N LYS A 525 -9.60 25.87 -14.48
CA LYS A 525 -8.46 25.11 -15.03
C LYS A 525 -7.19 25.97 -14.85
N PRO A 526 -6.22 25.52 -14.02
CA PRO A 526 -4.94 26.23 -13.94
C PRO A 526 -4.27 26.22 -15.30
N ALA A 527 -3.59 27.30 -15.63
CA ALA A 527 -2.78 27.33 -16.85
C ALA A 527 -1.72 26.22 -16.82
N ALA A 528 -1.60 25.45 -17.91
CA ALA A 528 -0.60 24.39 -18.02
C ALA A 528 0.78 24.91 -17.59
N SER A 529 1.47 24.20 -16.73
CA SER A 529 2.84 24.50 -16.30
C SER A 529 3.79 23.40 -16.76
N LEU A 530 5.02 23.77 -17.05
CA LEU A 530 6.11 22.87 -17.43
C LEU A 530 7.40 23.46 -16.90
N ASN A 531 8.02 22.84 -15.90
CA ASN A 531 9.24 23.35 -15.29
C ASN A 531 10.30 22.24 -15.17
N ILE A 532 11.57 22.58 -15.41
CA ILE A 532 12.70 21.76 -15.00
C ILE A 532 13.04 22.13 -13.57
N GLU A 533 12.88 21.18 -12.66
CA GLU A 533 13.22 21.35 -11.26
C GLU A 533 14.73 21.15 -11.04
N TYR A 534 15.28 20.05 -11.59
CA TYR A 534 16.69 19.70 -11.45
C TYR A 534 17.25 18.96 -12.67
N VAL A 535 18.58 19.05 -12.84
CA VAL A 535 19.37 18.28 -13.79
C VAL A 535 20.54 17.64 -13.05
N PHE A 536 20.64 16.31 -13.07
CA PHE A 536 21.66 15.56 -12.34
C PHE A 536 22.06 14.23 -13.04
N PRO A 537 23.30 13.72 -12.80
CA PRO A 537 24.40 14.45 -12.19
C PRO A 537 24.81 15.65 -13.05
N ASN A 538 25.33 16.69 -12.42
CA ASN A 538 25.90 17.83 -13.11
C ASN A 538 27.23 18.23 -12.44
N PRO A 539 28.39 17.90 -13.03
CA PRO A 539 28.62 17.38 -14.38
C PRO A 539 28.18 15.93 -14.62
N ALA A 540 27.73 15.67 -15.87
CA ALA A 540 27.37 14.32 -16.35
C ALA A 540 28.50 13.71 -17.20
N THR A 541 28.66 12.37 -17.13
CA THR A 541 29.64 11.61 -17.95
C THR A 541 28.96 10.72 -18.99
N ASP A 542 28.05 9.85 -18.55
CA ASP A 542 27.43 8.84 -19.42
C ASP A 542 25.94 9.12 -19.60
N GLN A 543 25.24 9.33 -18.49
CA GLN A 543 23.82 9.63 -18.46
C GLN A 543 23.54 10.84 -17.58
N ALA A 544 22.47 11.54 -17.91
CA ALA A 544 21.89 12.56 -17.05
C ALA A 544 20.37 12.37 -16.94
N SER A 545 19.83 12.90 -15.87
CA SER A 545 18.40 12.91 -15.58
C SER A 545 17.93 14.35 -15.41
N ILE A 546 16.69 14.60 -15.79
CA ILE A 546 15.99 15.83 -15.43
C ILE A 546 14.71 15.51 -14.66
N LEU A 547 14.48 16.22 -13.58
CA LEU A 547 13.17 16.25 -12.94
C LEU A 547 12.33 17.36 -13.55
N VAL A 548 11.19 16.96 -14.12
CA VAL A 548 10.26 17.86 -14.80
C VAL A 548 8.93 17.83 -14.08
N SER A 549 8.46 18.97 -13.60
CA SER A 549 7.12 19.09 -13.03
C SER A 549 6.11 19.59 -14.07
N VAL A 550 4.95 18.93 -14.10
CA VAL A 550 3.79 19.32 -14.90
C VAL A 550 2.53 19.28 -14.05
N ASN A 551 1.60 20.20 -14.30
CA ASN A 551 0.31 20.19 -13.61
C ASN A 551 -0.83 19.49 -14.40
N GLN A 552 -0.50 18.93 -15.56
CA GLN A 552 -1.41 18.11 -16.36
C GLN A 552 -0.60 17.18 -17.28
N PRO A 553 -1.16 16.06 -17.73
CA PRO A 553 -0.52 15.17 -18.71
C PRO A 553 -0.07 15.95 -19.96
N SER A 554 1.14 15.69 -20.42
CA SER A 554 1.78 16.48 -21.47
C SER A 554 2.69 15.62 -22.35
N VAL A 555 2.69 15.87 -23.64
CA VAL A 555 3.73 15.35 -24.55
C VAL A 555 4.85 16.37 -24.58
N VAL A 556 6.06 15.95 -24.30
CA VAL A 556 7.23 16.81 -24.21
C VAL A 556 8.33 16.42 -25.19
N THR A 557 9.08 17.41 -25.62
CA THR A 557 10.35 17.22 -26.34
C THR A 557 11.47 17.72 -25.46
N LEU A 558 12.41 16.83 -25.13
CA LEU A 558 13.65 17.14 -24.44
C LEU A 558 14.76 17.30 -25.49
N SER A 559 15.45 18.42 -25.49
CA SER A 559 16.59 18.69 -26.37
C SER A 559 17.81 19.11 -25.55
N LEU A 560 19.00 18.64 -25.95
CA LEU A 560 20.27 19.17 -25.47
C LEU A 560 20.82 20.15 -26.51
N VAL A 561 21.08 21.38 -26.10
CA VAL A 561 21.46 22.51 -26.98
C VAL A 561 22.85 23.01 -26.59
N ASN A 562 23.77 23.14 -27.54
CA ASN A 562 25.11 23.65 -27.30
C ASN A 562 25.10 25.21 -27.17
N MET A 563 26.25 25.81 -26.87
CA MET A 563 26.41 27.24 -26.69
C MET A 563 26.14 28.07 -27.97
N LEU A 564 26.12 27.41 -29.15
CA LEU A 564 25.80 28.05 -30.44
C LEU A 564 24.31 27.95 -30.77
N GLY A 565 23.49 27.36 -29.91
CA GLY A 565 22.06 27.19 -30.13
C GLY A 565 21.70 25.96 -31.01
N GLN A 566 22.65 25.08 -31.29
CA GLN A 566 22.40 23.86 -32.08
C GLN A 566 21.93 22.74 -31.17
N GLU A 567 20.86 22.06 -31.55
CA GLU A 567 20.38 20.86 -30.87
C GLU A 567 21.28 19.67 -31.22
N VAL A 568 21.96 19.09 -30.21
CA VAL A 568 22.89 17.96 -30.35
C VAL A 568 22.25 16.63 -30.00
N MET A 569 21.11 16.66 -29.28
CA MET A 569 20.30 15.50 -28.94
C MET A 569 18.84 15.93 -28.81
N THR A 570 17.91 15.04 -29.20
CA THR A 570 16.47 15.22 -29.02
C THR A 570 15.80 13.92 -28.66
N GLN A 571 14.92 13.95 -27.68
CA GLN A 571 14.11 12.83 -27.20
C GLN A 571 12.68 13.29 -26.98
N HIS A 572 11.70 12.41 -27.25
CA HIS A 572 10.29 12.67 -26.96
C HIS A 572 9.84 11.80 -25.78
N ALA A 573 9.03 12.36 -24.90
CA ALA A 573 8.43 11.65 -23.80
C ALA A 573 6.96 12.07 -23.61
N VAL A 574 6.20 11.16 -23.02
CA VAL A 574 4.81 11.41 -22.63
C VAL A 574 4.74 11.44 -21.11
N LEU A 575 4.38 12.59 -20.56
CA LEU A 575 4.19 12.79 -19.13
C LEU A 575 2.71 12.53 -18.84
N ASN A 576 2.39 11.33 -18.36
CA ASN A 576 1.03 10.80 -18.33
C ASN A 576 0.21 11.24 -17.11
N TYR A 577 0.79 11.93 -16.15
CA TYR A 577 0.14 12.38 -14.93
C TYR A 577 0.61 13.79 -14.53
N SER A 578 -0.12 14.44 -13.66
CA SER A 578 0.31 15.68 -13.00
C SER A 578 1.30 15.37 -11.88
N GLY A 579 2.39 16.10 -11.80
CA GLY A 579 3.45 15.88 -10.81
C GLY A 579 4.83 15.97 -11.43
N THR A 580 5.81 15.35 -10.77
CA THR A 580 7.21 15.36 -11.20
C THR A 580 7.56 14.06 -11.91
N HIS A 581 8.23 14.18 -13.03
CA HIS A 581 8.71 13.08 -13.85
C HIS A 581 10.22 13.10 -13.91
N ASN A 582 10.85 11.93 -13.81
CA ASN A 582 12.28 11.79 -14.04
C ASN A 582 12.52 11.30 -15.47
N LEU A 583 13.14 12.13 -16.31
CA LEU A 583 13.51 11.77 -17.68
C LEU A 583 15.01 11.59 -17.77
N ARG A 584 15.45 10.41 -18.22
CA ARG A 584 16.86 10.06 -18.43
C ARG A 584 17.26 10.27 -19.89
N PHE A 585 18.50 10.68 -20.11
CA PHE A 585 19.08 10.81 -21.43
C PHE A 585 20.58 10.51 -21.44
N ASN A 586 21.05 9.95 -22.53
CA ASN A 586 22.45 9.56 -22.69
C ASN A 586 23.28 10.74 -23.20
N VAL A 587 24.43 10.99 -22.57
CA VAL A 587 25.39 12.02 -22.94
C VAL A 587 26.77 11.47 -23.27
N GLU A 588 26.97 10.15 -23.27
CA GLU A 588 28.26 9.47 -23.50
C GLU A 588 28.94 9.87 -24.82
N GLN A 589 28.14 10.13 -25.86
CA GLN A 589 28.65 10.52 -27.19
C GLN A 589 28.62 12.04 -27.42
N ILE A 590 28.33 12.81 -26.38
CA ILE A 590 28.30 14.27 -26.44
C ILE A 590 29.68 14.80 -26.03
N GLU A 591 30.23 15.72 -26.83
CA GLU A 591 31.53 16.33 -26.53
C GLU A 591 31.51 17.06 -25.19
N SER A 592 32.62 16.96 -24.43
CA SER A 592 32.73 17.66 -23.13
C SER A 592 32.51 19.16 -23.31
N GLY A 593 31.60 19.73 -22.52
CA GLY A 593 31.25 21.14 -22.67
C GLY A 593 30.06 21.58 -21.82
N ILE A 594 29.64 22.79 -22.02
CA ILE A 594 28.44 23.37 -21.40
C ILE A 594 27.30 23.31 -22.42
N TYR A 595 26.16 22.78 -21.95
CA TYR A 595 24.95 22.64 -22.73
C TYR A 595 23.75 23.19 -21.95
N PHE A 596 22.65 23.37 -22.66
CA PHE A 596 21.34 23.68 -22.08
C PHE A 596 20.40 22.51 -22.37
N VAL A 597 19.85 21.92 -21.31
CA VAL A 597 18.71 21.03 -21.41
C VAL A 597 17.48 21.88 -21.60
N LYS A 598 16.74 21.64 -22.66
CA LYS A 598 15.49 22.34 -23.00
C LYS A 598 14.37 21.33 -23.04
N ILE A 599 13.29 21.59 -22.32
CA ILE A 599 12.07 20.80 -22.44
C ILE A 599 10.95 21.68 -22.98
N ALA A 600 10.17 21.16 -23.91
CA ALA A 600 9.11 21.89 -24.58
C ALA A 600 7.83 21.06 -24.69
N SER A 601 6.66 21.69 -24.47
CA SER A 601 5.33 21.12 -24.69
C SER A 601 4.41 22.23 -25.25
N GLY A 602 3.99 22.07 -26.49
CA GLY A 602 3.24 23.12 -27.18
C GLY A 602 4.03 24.44 -27.22
N ASN A 603 3.47 25.49 -26.64
CA ASN A 603 4.10 26.81 -26.54
C ASN A 603 4.88 27.03 -25.21
N LYS A 604 4.96 26.03 -24.35
CA LYS A 604 5.71 26.10 -23.10
C LYS A 604 7.12 25.57 -23.30
N VAL A 605 8.08 26.25 -22.70
CA VAL A 605 9.50 25.87 -22.74
C VAL A 605 10.12 26.15 -21.38
N SER A 606 10.89 25.20 -20.88
CA SER A 606 11.75 25.37 -19.71
C SER A 606 13.18 24.96 -20.07
N THR A 607 14.19 25.62 -19.49
CA THR A 607 15.60 25.34 -19.78
C THR A 607 16.43 25.32 -18.51
N SER A 608 17.44 24.45 -18.48
CA SER A 608 18.43 24.38 -17.41
C SER A 608 19.83 24.10 -17.97
N LYS A 609 20.87 24.48 -17.23
CA LYS A 609 22.27 24.31 -17.65
C LYS A 609 22.81 22.96 -17.15
N ILE A 610 23.53 22.26 -18.04
CA ILE A 610 24.29 21.03 -17.70
C ILE A 610 25.73 21.14 -18.21
N MET A 611 26.66 20.54 -17.49
CA MET A 611 28.04 20.33 -17.93
C MET A 611 28.21 18.85 -18.25
N VAL A 612 28.71 18.54 -19.45
CA VAL A 612 29.10 17.19 -19.88
C VAL A 612 30.63 17.06 -19.79
N ARG A 613 31.14 15.93 -19.25
CA ARG A 613 32.57 15.66 -19.10
C ARG A 613 33.03 14.47 -19.93
#